data_1f40ff834e54edf60128f1858c7aa048
#
_entry.id   1f40ff834e54edf60128f1858c7aa048
#
_cell.length_a   1.000
_cell.length_b   1.000
_cell.length_c   1.000
_cell.angle_alpha   90.00
_cell.angle_beta   90.00
_cell.angle_gamma   90.00
#
_symmetry.space_group_name_H-M   'P 1'
#
loop_
_entity.id
_entity.type
_entity.pdbx_description
1 polymer ?
#
loop_
_entity_poly.entity_id
_entity_poly.type
_entity_poly.pdbx_seq_one_letter_code
_entity_poly.pdbx_strand_id
1 'polypeptide(L)'
;MTDSTLAYEAYRRLVRLEHARGGDLKTAFDTLGRGSMAGACDRQIGFQMLGAEPSEQTTDATLLAFHTGHHLHELVQEAMQFFYGMECEAKVSLQALGYDISGHADGVYEHDGGKKIVFELKTKKAYPMKLARVKREPE
;
A
#
# COMPACT_ATOMS: atom_id res chain seq x y z
N MET A 1 -31.89 6.22 14.14
CA MET A 1 -30.58 6.13 13.46
C MET A 1 -30.67 6.96 12.18
N THR A 2 -29.73 7.84 11.92
CA THR A 2 -29.69 8.62 10.68
C THR A 2 -29.21 7.75 9.51
N ASP A 3 -29.66 8.03 8.29
CA ASP A 3 -29.26 7.25 7.09
C ASP A 3 -27.72 7.16 6.93
N SER A 4 -27.00 8.21 7.32
CA SER A 4 -25.53 8.23 7.33
C SER A 4 -24.91 7.21 8.29
N THR A 5 -25.55 6.92 9.41
CA THR A 5 -25.08 5.92 10.38
C THR A 5 -25.23 4.51 9.82
N LEU A 6 -26.36 4.24 9.12
CA LEU A 6 -26.59 2.94 8.48
C LEU A 6 -25.61 2.69 7.33
N ALA A 7 -25.33 3.68 6.51
CA ALA A 7 -24.37 3.57 5.42
C ALA A 7 -22.95 3.30 5.95
N TYR A 8 -22.53 3.98 7.00
CA TYR A 8 -21.22 3.75 7.64
C TYR A 8 -21.12 2.33 8.22
N GLU A 9 -22.17 1.85 8.93
CA GLU A 9 -22.18 0.49 9.48
C GLU A 9 -22.15 -0.58 8.38
N ALA A 10 -22.89 -0.38 7.29
CA ALA A 10 -22.86 -1.29 6.15
C ALA A 10 -21.47 -1.36 5.52
N TYR A 11 -20.84 -0.21 5.28
CA TYR A 11 -19.48 -0.13 4.74
C TYR A 11 -18.46 -0.80 5.68
N ARG A 12 -18.54 -0.56 6.98
CA ARG A 12 -17.68 -1.19 7.99
C ARG A 12 -17.79 -2.72 7.98
N ARG A 13 -19.01 -3.24 7.85
CA ARG A 13 -19.25 -4.69 7.75
C ARG A 13 -18.67 -5.28 6.46
N LEU A 14 -18.82 -4.59 5.35
CA LEU A 14 -18.26 -5.01 4.07
C LEU A 14 -16.72 -5.12 4.15
N VAL A 15 -16.05 -4.09 4.64
CA VAL A 15 -14.59 -4.07 4.79
C VAL A 15 -14.08 -5.21 5.67
N ARG A 16 -14.79 -5.52 6.78
CA ARG A 16 -14.44 -6.68 7.62
C ARG A 16 -14.59 -8.01 6.88
N LEU A 17 -15.67 -8.15 6.09
CA LEU A 17 -15.89 -9.37 5.30
C LEU A 17 -14.84 -9.55 4.22
N GLU A 18 -14.46 -8.48 3.55
CA GLU A 18 -13.40 -8.51 2.52
C GLU A 18 -12.04 -8.82 3.16
N HIS A 19 -11.71 -8.20 4.28
CA HIS A 19 -10.50 -8.50 5.03
C HIS A 19 -10.44 -9.96 5.47
N ALA A 20 -11.55 -10.52 5.97
CA ALA A 20 -11.66 -11.92 6.35
C ALA A 20 -11.54 -12.87 5.16
N ARG A 21 -12.01 -12.48 3.97
CA ARG A 21 -11.92 -13.28 2.74
C ARG A 21 -10.53 -13.20 2.09
N GLY A 22 -9.90 -12.04 2.15
CA GLY A 22 -8.53 -11.83 1.69
C GLY A 22 -7.46 -12.41 2.62
N GLY A 23 -7.92 -12.97 3.73
CA GLY A 23 -7.11 -13.52 4.80
C GLY A 23 -6.49 -14.89 4.56
N ASP A 24 -6.31 -15.32 3.32
CA ASP A 24 -5.21 -16.22 3.03
C ASP A 24 -3.93 -15.44 3.38
N LEU A 25 -3.54 -15.62 4.63
CA LEU A 25 -2.24 -15.27 5.16
C LEU A 25 -1.24 -15.74 4.12
N LYS A 26 -0.84 -14.83 3.24
CA LYS A 26 0.37 -15.02 2.46
C LYS A 26 1.38 -15.45 3.50
N THR A 27 1.85 -16.66 3.39
CA THR A 27 2.73 -17.27 4.38
C THR A 27 3.85 -16.29 4.67
N ALA A 28 4.40 -16.30 5.88
CA ALA A 28 5.48 -15.41 6.28
C ALA A 28 6.63 -15.37 5.25
N PHE A 29 6.81 -16.46 4.49
CA PHE A 29 7.75 -16.58 3.38
C PHE A 29 7.47 -15.63 2.21
N ASP A 30 6.21 -15.29 1.92
CA ASP A 30 5.88 -14.34 0.85
C ASP A 30 6.24 -12.89 1.20
N THR A 31 6.57 -12.63 2.46
CA THR A 31 6.97 -11.30 2.94
C THR A 31 8.48 -11.13 3.08
N LEU A 32 9.26 -12.21 2.97
CA LEU A 32 10.71 -12.18 3.00
C LEU A 32 11.25 -11.35 1.82
N GLY A 33 12.11 -10.40 2.12
CA GLY A 33 12.79 -9.62 1.09
C GLY A 33 11.93 -8.59 0.36
N ARG A 34 10.79 -8.17 0.90
CA ARG A 34 10.02 -7.06 0.32
C ARG A 34 10.72 -5.72 0.56
N GLY A 35 10.87 -4.92 -0.49
CA GLY A 35 11.41 -3.57 -0.41
C GLY A 35 10.64 -2.68 0.57
N SER A 36 9.33 -2.89 0.75
CA SER A 36 8.49 -2.16 1.72
C SER A 36 8.85 -2.40 3.19
N MET A 37 9.63 -3.43 3.48
CA MET A 37 10.14 -3.70 4.84
C MET A 37 11.44 -2.94 5.15
N ALA A 38 12.04 -2.28 4.17
CA ALA A 38 13.26 -1.50 4.37
C ALA A 38 13.00 -0.37 5.38
N GLY A 39 13.80 -0.33 6.44
CA GLY A 39 13.64 0.62 7.54
C GLY A 39 12.63 0.24 8.62
N ALA A 40 11.99 -0.92 8.52
CA ALA A 40 11.21 -1.46 9.63
C ALA A 40 12.12 -1.92 10.78
N CYS A 41 11.57 -2.01 12.00
CA CYS A 41 12.33 -2.50 13.16
C CYS A 41 12.72 -3.96 12.96
N ASP A 42 14.00 -4.32 13.18
CA ASP A 42 14.54 -5.68 13.02
C ASP A 42 13.74 -6.72 13.80
N ARG A 43 13.28 -6.37 15.00
CA ARG A 43 12.42 -7.24 15.82
C ARG A 43 11.08 -7.49 15.16
N GLN A 44 10.47 -6.48 14.55
CA GLN A 44 9.22 -6.62 13.80
C GLN A 44 9.41 -7.53 12.57
N ILE A 45 10.51 -7.33 11.84
CA ILE A 45 10.87 -8.17 10.71
C ILE A 45 11.03 -9.61 11.17
N GLY A 46 11.78 -9.85 12.26
CA GLY A 46 11.98 -11.17 12.83
C GLY A 46 10.68 -11.89 13.21
N PHE A 47 9.74 -11.20 13.85
CA PHE A 47 8.43 -11.78 14.17
C PHE A 47 7.61 -12.10 12.92
N GLN A 48 7.62 -11.23 11.91
CA GLN A 48 6.94 -11.50 10.64
C GLN A 48 7.55 -12.71 9.92
N MET A 49 8.88 -12.84 9.91
CA MET A 49 9.58 -13.99 9.33
C MET A 49 9.26 -15.30 10.05
N LEU A 50 9.01 -15.25 11.36
CA LEU A 50 8.61 -16.40 12.15
C LEU A 50 7.10 -16.71 12.06
N GLY A 51 6.34 -15.92 11.32
CA GLY A 51 4.89 -16.09 11.23
C GLY A 51 4.16 -15.82 12.55
N ALA A 52 4.75 -15.01 13.44
CA ALA A 52 4.12 -14.69 14.71
C ALA A 52 2.84 -13.89 14.49
N GLU A 53 1.78 -14.27 15.20
CA GLU A 53 0.53 -13.50 15.17
C GLU A 53 0.74 -12.10 15.78
N PRO A 54 0.11 -11.06 15.19
CA PRO A 54 0.14 -9.72 15.75
C PRO A 54 -0.44 -9.71 17.17
N SER A 55 0.21 -9.01 18.10
CA SER A 55 -0.25 -8.86 19.48
C SER A 55 -1.54 -8.03 19.59
N GLU A 56 -1.82 -7.21 18.58
CA GLU A 56 -3.01 -6.37 18.52
C GLU A 56 -3.76 -6.61 17.22
N GLN A 57 -5.09 -6.66 17.33
CA GLN A 57 -5.94 -6.74 16.15
C GLN A 57 -6.03 -5.38 15.45
N THR A 58 -6.05 -5.41 14.13
CA THR A 58 -6.25 -4.19 13.33
C THR A 58 -7.62 -3.57 13.64
N THR A 59 -7.63 -2.31 14.02
CA THR A 59 -8.89 -1.60 14.33
C THR A 59 -9.71 -1.35 13.06
N ASP A 60 -11.04 -1.22 13.22
CA ASP A 60 -11.93 -0.88 12.11
C ASP A 60 -11.53 0.42 11.39
N ALA A 61 -11.09 1.42 12.15
CA ALA A 61 -10.63 2.68 11.58
C ALA A 61 -9.38 2.49 10.69
N THR A 62 -8.50 1.58 11.07
CA THR A 62 -7.31 1.23 10.27
C THR A 62 -7.71 0.45 9.02
N LEU A 63 -8.61 -0.53 9.14
CA LEU A 63 -9.13 -1.29 8.00
C LEU A 63 -9.84 -0.38 6.98
N LEU A 64 -10.68 0.55 7.46
CA LEU A 64 -11.34 1.54 6.59
C LEU A 64 -10.33 2.44 5.86
N ALA A 65 -9.26 2.85 6.56
CA ALA A 65 -8.22 3.66 5.94
C ALA A 65 -7.45 2.89 4.86
N PHE A 66 -7.15 1.62 5.08
CA PHE A 66 -6.50 0.77 4.08
C PHE A 66 -7.40 0.54 2.88
N HIS A 67 -8.68 0.22 3.10
CA HIS A 67 -9.64 0.00 2.03
C HIS A 67 -9.84 1.26 1.17
N THR A 68 -10.01 2.41 1.81
CA THR A 68 -10.11 3.70 1.10
C THR A 68 -8.83 4.00 0.31
N GLY A 69 -7.65 3.74 0.90
CA GLY A 69 -6.37 3.90 0.23
C GLY A 69 -6.26 3.02 -1.01
N HIS A 70 -6.65 1.76 -0.90
CA HIS A 70 -6.63 0.79 -1.99
C HIS A 70 -7.50 1.24 -3.17
N HIS A 71 -8.75 1.62 -2.93
CA HIS A 71 -9.63 2.12 -3.99
C HIS A 71 -9.13 3.41 -4.66
N LEU A 72 -8.49 4.30 -3.91
CA LEU A 72 -7.85 5.48 -4.50
C LEU A 72 -6.66 5.10 -5.40
N HIS A 73 -5.88 4.09 -5.01
CA HIS A 73 -4.81 3.55 -5.85
C HIS A 73 -5.38 2.98 -7.15
N GLU A 74 -6.39 2.10 -7.08
CA GLU A 74 -7.05 1.52 -8.25
C GLU A 74 -7.57 2.60 -9.21
N LEU A 75 -8.29 3.59 -8.70
CA LEU A 75 -8.83 4.67 -9.52
C LEU A 75 -7.73 5.47 -10.24
N VAL A 76 -6.65 5.79 -9.55
CA VAL A 76 -5.53 6.55 -10.14
C VAL A 76 -4.74 5.67 -11.11
N GLN A 77 -4.52 4.40 -10.80
CA GLN A 77 -3.86 3.44 -11.68
C GLN A 77 -4.65 3.25 -12.98
N GLU A 78 -5.98 3.09 -12.92
CA GLU A 78 -6.85 3.02 -14.11
C GLU A 78 -6.71 4.28 -14.99
N ALA A 79 -6.73 5.46 -14.38
CA ALA A 79 -6.54 6.72 -15.10
C ALA A 79 -5.15 6.81 -15.74
N MET A 80 -4.10 6.46 -15.02
CA MET A 80 -2.73 6.49 -15.53
C MET A 80 -2.50 5.44 -16.62
N GLN A 81 -3.10 4.27 -16.50
CA GLN A 81 -3.06 3.25 -17.54
C GLN A 81 -3.76 3.74 -18.81
N PHE A 82 -4.95 4.33 -18.67
CA PHE A 82 -5.74 4.80 -19.80
C PHE A 82 -5.07 5.94 -20.57
N PHE A 83 -4.55 6.95 -19.87
CA PHE A 83 -4.00 8.16 -20.50
C PHE A 83 -2.54 8.06 -20.86
N TYR A 84 -1.73 7.27 -20.15
CA TYR A 84 -0.28 7.22 -20.28
C TYR A 84 0.27 5.83 -20.57
N GLY A 85 -0.59 4.81 -20.72
CA GLY A 85 -0.14 3.44 -20.96
C GLY A 85 0.68 2.87 -19.81
N MET A 86 0.45 3.30 -18.58
CA MET A 86 1.20 2.87 -17.41
C MET A 86 1.03 1.37 -17.18
N GLU A 87 2.14 0.66 -16.96
CA GLU A 87 2.15 -0.70 -16.43
C GLU A 87 1.94 -0.62 -14.91
N CYS A 88 0.76 -1.09 -14.43
CA CYS A 88 0.42 -1.08 -13.02
C CYS A 88 1.04 -2.28 -12.29
N GLU A 89 1.33 -2.14 -10.99
CA GLU A 89 1.91 -3.18 -10.13
C GLU A 89 3.17 -3.81 -10.75
N ALA A 90 4.02 -2.96 -11.34
CA ALA A 90 5.22 -3.40 -12.03
C ALA A 90 6.18 -4.09 -11.05
N LYS A 91 6.52 -5.35 -11.31
CA LYS A 91 7.41 -6.14 -10.46
C LYS A 91 8.85 -5.61 -10.56
N VAL A 92 9.43 -5.33 -9.41
CA VAL A 92 10.85 -4.92 -9.27
C VAL A 92 11.57 -6.01 -8.47
N SER A 93 12.75 -6.43 -8.95
CA SER A 93 13.58 -7.42 -8.30
C SER A 93 15.05 -7.01 -8.34
N LEU A 94 15.73 -7.22 -7.22
CA LEU A 94 17.18 -7.00 -7.09
C LEU A 94 17.99 -8.30 -7.22
N GLN A 95 17.36 -9.41 -7.63
CA GLN A 95 18.05 -10.70 -7.79
C GLN A 95 19.22 -10.63 -8.79
N ALA A 96 19.11 -9.83 -9.85
CA ALA A 96 20.20 -9.62 -10.79
C ALA A 96 21.45 -8.96 -10.16
N LEU A 97 21.28 -8.31 -9.02
CA LEU A 97 22.36 -7.70 -8.23
C LEU A 97 22.81 -8.59 -7.05
N GLY A 98 22.31 -9.83 -6.98
CA GLY A 98 22.66 -10.80 -5.93
C GLY A 98 21.86 -10.65 -4.63
N TYR A 99 20.78 -9.84 -4.62
CA TYR A 99 19.92 -9.65 -3.46
C TYR A 99 18.58 -10.33 -3.66
N ASP A 100 18.14 -11.15 -2.71
CA ASP A 100 16.80 -11.76 -2.73
C ASP A 100 15.74 -10.79 -2.18
N ILE A 101 15.62 -9.66 -2.87
CA ILE A 101 14.69 -8.58 -2.55
C ILE A 101 13.80 -8.33 -3.76
N SER A 102 12.50 -8.31 -3.54
CA SER A 102 11.52 -7.98 -4.56
C SER A 102 10.44 -7.05 -4.03
N GLY A 103 9.72 -6.42 -4.94
CA GLY A 103 8.62 -5.52 -4.62
C GLY A 103 7.81 -5.22 -5.87
N HIS A 104 6.83 -4.35 -5.72
CA HIS A 104 6.04 -3.80 -6.81
C HIS A 104 6.07 -2.28 -6.70
N ALA A 105 6.24 -1.61 -7.83
CA ALA A 105 5.96 -0.19 -7.95
C ALA A 105 4.48 -0.04 -8.29
N ASP A 106 3.82 1.00 -7.81
CA ASP A 106 2.41 1.27 -8.13
C ASP A 106 2.22 1.40 -9.65
N GLY A 107 3.25 1.88 -10.36
CA GLY A 107 3.28 1.86 -11.80
C GLY A 107 4.62 2.25 -12.42
N VAL A 108 4.77 1.91 -13.71
CA VAL A 108 5.88 2.37 -14.55
C VAL A 108 5.30 2.83 -15.88
N TYR A 109 5.67 4.02 -16.33
CA TYR A 109 5.26 4.52 -17.64
C TYR A 109 6.43 5.17 -18.39
N GLU A 110 6.28 5.27 -19.69
CA GLU A 110 7.26 5.91 -20.55
C GLU A 110 6.87 7.37 -20.79
N HIS A 111 7.81 8.26 -20.52
CA HIS A 111 7.67 9.69 -20.78
C HIS A 111 8.48 10.07 -22.02
N ASP A 112 8.29 11.27 -22.52
CA ASP A 112 8.92 11.80 -23.73
C ASP A 112 10.39 11.38 -23.89
N GLY A 113 10.68 10.75 -25.03
CA GLY A 113 12.03 10.29 -25.35
C GLY A 113 12.42 8.90 -24.82
N GLY A 114 11.45 8.06 -24.42
CA GLY A 114 11.71 6.67 -23.99
C GLY A 114 12.20 6.54 -22.56
N LYS A 115 12.12 7.60 -21.78
CA LYS A 115 12.51 7.59 -20.36
C LYS A 115 11.45 6.92 -19.50
N LYS A 116 11.81 5.82 -18.82
CA LYS A 116 10.92 5.16 -17.86
C LYS A 116 10.84 5.94 -16.55
N ILE A 117 9.63 6.19 -16.11
CA ILE A 117 9.31 6.87 -14.83
C ILE A 117 8.60 5.88 -13.95
N VAL A 118 9.10 5.75 -12.72
CA VAL A 118 8.44 4.99 -11.66
C VAL A 118 7.42 5.89 -10.98
N PHE A 119 6.19 5.41 -10.91
CA PHE A 119 5.08 6.07 -10.25
C PHE A 119 4.81 5.41 -8.90
N GLU A 120 4.65 6.22 -7.87
CA GLU A 120 4.33 5.78 -6.52
C GLU A 120 3.25 6.71 -5.92
N LEU A 121 2.14 6.15 -5.47
CA LEU A 121 1.04 6.88 -4.87
C LEU A 121 1.00 6.66 -3.36
N LYS A 122 0.99 7.74 -2.58
CA LYS A 122 0.84 7.68 -1.13
C LYS A 122 -0.36 8.49 -0.68
N THR A 123 -1.34 7.81 -0.11
CA THR A 123 -2.47 8.44 0.55
C THR A 123 -2.14 8.77 1.99
N LYS A 124 -2.43 9.99 2.43
CA LYS A 124 -2.18 10.46 3.79
C LYS A 124 -3.39 11.22 4.33
N LYS A 125 -3.62 11.13 5.62
CA LYS A 125 -4.59 12.00 6.31
C LYS A 125 -4.17 13.47 6.18
N ALA A 126 -5.14 14.39 6.21
CA ALA A 126 -4.91 15.83 5.99
C ALA A 126 -3.86 16.43 6.93
N TYR A 127 -3.82 16.01 8.19
CA TYR A 127 -2.86 16.54 9.18
C TYR A 127 -1.40 16.21 8.83
N PRO A 128 -1.03 14.95 8.56
CA PRO A 128 0.33 14.62 8.09
C PRO A 128 0.73 15.33 6.80
N MET A 129 -0.21 15.59 5.90
CA MET A 129 0.07 16.34 4.66
C MET A 129 0.43 17.80 4.93
N LYS A 130 -0.25 18.45 5.87
CA LYS A 130 0.08 19.82 6.28
C LYS A 130 1.50 19.90 6.84
N LEU A 131 1.89 18.98 7.72
CA LEU A 131 3.24 18.92 8.28
C LEU A 131 4.31 18.66 7.21
N ALA A 132 4.03 17.79 6.23
CA ALA A 132 4.95 17.51 5.15
C ALA A 132 5.17 18.72 4.23
N ARG A 133 4.16 19.57 4.04
CA ARG A 133 4.27 20.83 3.26
C ARG A 133 5.10 21.87 3.98
N VAL A 134 4.87 22.06 5.28
CA VAL A 134 5.63 23.02 6.10
C VAL A 134 7.13 22.70 6.12
N LYS A 135 7.50 21.42 6.16
CA LYS A 135 8.90 21.00 6.15
C LYS A 135 9.62 21.14 4.80
N ARG A 136 8.91 21.45 3.72
CA ARG A 136 9.47 21.56 2.36
C ARG A 136 9.67 23.00 1.91
N GLU A 137 9.27 24.00 2.69
CA GLU A 137 9.61 25.39 2.40
C GLU A 137 11.11 25.56 2.74
N PRO A 138 11.98 25.84 1.75
CA PRO A 138 13.37 26.17 2.02
C PRO A 138 13.41 27.51 2.77
N GLU A 139 14.20 27.58 3.83
CA GLU A 139 14.58 28.85 4.42
C GLU A 139 15.37 29.73 3.44
#